data_1d3163b6970c09c47daac5fa665c12da
#
_entry.id   1d3163b6970c09c47daac5fa665c12da
#
_cell.length_a   1.000
_cell.length_b   1.000
_cell.length_c   1.000
_cell.angle_alpha   90.00
_cell.angle_beta   90.00
_cell.angle_gamma   90.00
#
_symmetry.space_group_name_H-M   'P 1'
#
loop_
_entity.id
_entity.type
_entity.pdbx_description
1 polymer ?
#
loop_
_entity_poly.entity_id
_entity_poly.type
_entity_poly.pdbx_seq_one_letter_code
_entity_poly.pdbx_strand_id
1 'polypeptide(L)'
;MFTGIVQGVANIQKIEDKTGLRSVKIVFPQGFAQDLAIGASVAVDGVCLTVTELFGDDAAQFDIMQQTLSITTLGQYGESDKVNVERAAKQGVEIGGHPLSGHIDFTARLQQIRLLENNYVLRIAVPEQWMQYIFAKGYIAINGASLTIAEAHREEHWFEVWLIPETLRMTVFADKKEGDLLNIEIERSTQVMVDTVRMMLEEKLGPFMPALEAIMAQKTSL
;
A
#
# COMPACT_ATOMS: atom_id res chain seq x y z
N MET A 1 -13.40 2.45 3.20
CA MET A 1 -12.87 1.07 3.32
C MET A 1 -12.87 0.43 1.94
N PHE A 2 -11.82 -0.31 1.60
CA PHE A 2 -11.63 -1.01 0.33
C PHE A 2 -11.36 -2.50 0.61
N THR A 3 -11.36 -3.32 -0.43
CA THR A 3 -11.18 -4.78 -0.32
C THR A 3 -9.78 -5.23 -0.74
N GLY A 4 -9.03 -4.36 -1.42
CA GLY A 4 -7.76 -4.69 -2.05
C GLY A 4 -7.91 -5.49 -3.36
N ILE A 5 -9.10 -5.55 -3.89
CA ILE A 5 -9.35 -6.12 -5.23
C ILE A 5 -9.40 -4.96 -6.22
N VAL A 6 -8.30 -4.76 -6.92
CA VAL A 6 -8.20 -3.72 -7.95
C VAL A 6 -9.23 -3.96 -9.04
N GLN A 7 -10.03 -2.94 -9.35
CA GLN A 7 -11.12 -3.03 -10.30
C GLN A 7 -10.69 -2.65 -11.73
N GLY A 8 -9.50 -2.07 -11.88
CA GLY A 8 -8.90 -1.76 -13.17
C GLY A 8 -7.74 -0.77 -13.06
N VAL A 9 -7.18 -0.48 -14.23
CA VAL A 9 -6.11 0.50 -14.39
C VAL A 9 -6.69 1.77 -15.03
N ALA A 10 -6.47 2.92 -14.40
CA ALA A 10 -6.91 4.24 -14.87
C ALA A 10 -5.69 5.06 -15.32
N ASN A 11 -5.96 6.14 -16.08
CA ASN A 11 -4.92 7.04 -16.56
C ASN A 11 -5.07 8.43 -15.95
N ILE A 12 -3.96 9.00 -15.50
CA ILE A 12 -3.91 10.40 -15.09
C ILE A 12 -3.97 11.27 -16.35
N GLN A 13 -5.06 12.01 -16.52
CA GLN A 13 -5.28 12.82 -17.71
C GLN A 13 -4.73 14.25 -17.57
N LYS A 14 -4.88 14.84 -16.38
CA LYS A 14 -4.45 16.21 -16.11
C LYS A 14 -4.01 16.36 -14.67
N ILE A 15 -2.96 17.13 -14.48
CA ILE A 15 -2.44 17.55 -13.17
C ILE A 15 -2.42 19.06 -13.09
N GLU A 16 -2.90 19.62 -11.99
CA GLU A 16 -2.84 21.04 -11.68
C GLU A 16 -2.33 21.24 -10.27
N ASP A 17 -1.08 21.73 -10.16
CA ASP A 17 -0.46 22.01 -8.87
C ASP A 17 -0.90 23.39 -8.38
N LYS A 18 -1.41 23.43 -7.15
CA LYS A 18 -1.81 24.63 -6.42
C LYS A 18 -1.04 24.72 -5.10
N THR A 19 -1.07 25.86 -4.45
CA THR A 19 -0.40 26.02 -3.16
C THR A 19 -0.96 25.03 -2.12
N GLY A 20 -0.14 24.04 -1.71
CA GLY A 20 -0.49 23.03 -0.72
C GLY A 20 -1.44 21.92 -1.19
N LEU A 21 -1.77 21.90 -2.48
CA LEU A 21 -2.76 21.01 -3.06
C LEU A 21 -2.38 20.64 -4.51
N ARG A 22 -2.64 19.40 -4.92
CA ARG A 22 -2.59 18.94 -6.31
C ARG A 22 -3.98 18.46 -6.71
N SER A 23 -4.55 19.05 -7.77
CA SER A 23 -5.79 18.53 -8.39
C SER A 23 -5.40 17.58 -9.52
N VAL A 24 -5.99 16.38 -9.51
CA VAL A 24 -5.70 15.34 -10.52
C VAL A 24 -7.00 14.88 -11.14
N LYS A 25 -7.08 14.95 -12.48
CA LYS A 25 -8.17 14.35 -13.25
C LYS A 25 -7.76 12.96 -13.73
N ILE A 26 -8.56 11.96 -13.40
CA ILE A 26 -8.32 10.54 -13.71
C ILE A 26 -9.42 10.04 -14.64
N VAL A 27 -9.02 9.39 -15.74
CA VAL A 27 -9.91 8.68 -16.66
C VAL A 27 -9.90 7.21 -16.30
N PHE A 28 -11.08 6.69 -16.01
CA PHE A 28 -11.30 5.32 -15.55
C PHE A 28 -11.57 4.35 -16.69
N PRO A 29 -11.44 3.04 -16.44
CA PRO A 29 -11.98 2.01 -17.34
C PRO A 29 -13.49 2.17 -17.52
N GLN A 30 -13.98 1.71 -18.67
CA GLN A 30 -15.40 1.77 -19.01
C GLN A 30 -16.28 1.17 -17.89
N GLY A 31 -17.29 1.92 -17.47
CA GLY A 31 -18.26 1.51 -16.44
C GLY A 31 -17.80 1.69 -15.00
N PHE A 32 -16.53 2.01 -14.75
CA PHE A 32 -16.02 2.19 -13.38
C PHE A 32 -16.70 3.34 -12.64
N ALA A 33 -16.91 4.49 -13.31
CA ALA A 33 -17.51 5.67 -12.69
C ALA A 33 -19.05 5.69 -12.72
N GLN A 34 -19.70 4.65 -13.26
CA GLN A 34 -21.16 4.55 -13.22
C GLN A 34 -21.67 4.64 -11.78
N ASP A 35 -22.65 5.52 -11.53
CA ASP A 35 -23.19 5.81 -10.18
C ASP A 35 -22.15 6.31 -9.16
N LEU A 36 -20.98 6.78 -9.61
CA LEU A 36 -20.03 7.45 -8.74
C LEU A 36 -20.59 8.84 -8.39
N ALA A 37 -20.46 9.27 -7.15
CA ALA A 37 -20.96 10.56 -6.69
C ALA A 37 -19.81 11.46 -6.19
N ILE A 38 -19.99 12.77 -6.25
CA ILE A 38 -19.11 13.73 -5.55
C ILE A 38 -19.14 13.40 -4.05
N GLY A 39 -17.96 13.38 -3.42
CA GLY A 39 -17.77 12.96 -2.03
C GLY A 39 -17.56 11.45 -1.85
N ALA A 40 -17.73 10.63 -2.90
CA ALA A 40 -17.38 9.21 -2.84
C ALA A 40 -15.87 9.01 -2.72
N SER A 41 -15.46 7.88 -2.11
CA SER A 41 -14.06 7.50 -2.01
C SER A 41 -13.67 6.52 -3.12
N VAL A 42 -12.50 6.77 -3.72
CA VAL A 42 -11.81 5.89 -4.66
C VAL A 42 -10.38 5.70 -4.19
N ALA A 43 -9.92 4.46 -4.12
CA ALA A 43 -8.49 4.17 -3.94
C ALA A 43 -7.77 4.33 -5.28
N VAL A 44 -6.73 5.15 -5.29
CA VAL A 44 -5.85 5.40 -6.43
C VAL A 44 -4.46 4.96 -6.04
N ASP A 45 -3.94 3.90 -6.66
CA ASP A 45 -2.73 3.18 -6.17
C ASP A 45 -2.76 2.95 -4.66
N GLY A 46 -3.92 2.56 -4.13
CA GLY A 46 -4.15 2.33 -2.71
C GLY A 46 -4.43 3.57 -1.88
N VAL A 47 -4.25 4.78 -2.41
CA VAL A 47 -4.51 6.02 -1.68
C VAL A 47 -5.99 6.36 -1.73
N CYS A 48 -6.64 6.47 -0.56
CA CYS A 48 -8.03 6.90 -0.46
C CYS A 48 -8.18 8.37 -0.84
N LEU A 49 -8.83 8.64 -1.95
CA LEU A 49 -9.11 9.98 -2.44
C LEU A 49 -10.62 10.23 -2.52
N THR A 50 -11.02 11.46 -2.30
CA THR A 50 -12.42 11.89 -2.40
C THR A 50 -12.68 12.53 -3.76
N VAL A 51 -13.75 12.09 -4.43
CA VAL A 51 -14.21 12.69 -5.68
C VAL A 51 -14.67 14.13 -5.43
N THR A 52 -14.07 15.09 -6.13
CA THR A 52 -14.42 16.52 -6.03
C THR A 52 -15.23 17.01 -7.22
N GLU A 53 -15.06 16.38 -8.40
CA GLU A 53 -15.80 16.70 -9.62
C GLU A 53 -15.94 15.45 -10.49
N LEU A 54 -17.02 15.37 -11.27
CA LEU A 54 -17.28 14.29 -12.23
C LEU A 54 -17.31 14.84 -13.65
N PHE A 55 -16.74 14.10 -14.60
CA PHE A 55 -16.72 14.43 -16.03
C PHE A 55 -17.34 13.29 -16.83
N GLY A 56 -18.66 13.29 -16.94
CA GLY A 56 -19.41 12.17 -17.53
C GLY A 56 -19.30 10.90 -16.68
N ASP A 57 -19.35 9.74 -17.36
CA ASP A 57 -19.36 8.42 -16.72
C ASP A 57 -17.98 7.74 -16.69
N ASP A 58 -16.92 8.45 -17.06
CA ASP A 58 -15.61 7.86 -17.26
C ASP A 58 -14.46 8.61 -16.59
N ALA A 59 -14.70 9.81 -16.01
CA ALA A 59 -13.62 10.56 -15.36
C ALA A 59 -14.07 11.31 -14.11
N ALA A 60 -13.14 11.45 -13.15
CA ALA A 60 -13.34 12.27 -11.95
C ALA A 60 -12.08 13.06 -11.60
N GLN A 61 -12.27 14.13 -10.83
CA GLN A 61 -11.20 14.91 -10.24
C GLN A 61 -11.08 14.61 -8.75
N PHE A 62 -9.86 14.67 -8.29
CA PHE A 62 -9.47 14.49 -6.89
C PHE A 62 -8.52 15.62 -6.48
N ASP A 63 -8.67 16.10 -5.27
CA ASP A 63 -7.77 17.06 -4.67
C ASP A 63 -6.90 16.36 -3.61
N ILE A 64 -5.59 16.41 -3.80
CA ILE A 64 -4.61 15.66 -3.00
C ILE A 64 -3.79 16.64 -2.18
N MET A 65 -3.87 16.51 -0.86
CA MET A 65 -3.14 17.38 0.07
C MET A 65 -1.63 17.13 0.01
N GLN A 66 -0.84 18.16 0.30
CA GLN A 66 0.62 18.09 0.32
C GLN A 66 1.17 16.96 1.21
N GLN A 67 0.55 16.68 2.35
CA GLN A 67 0.94 15.58 3.22
C GLN A 67 0.82 14.23 2.49
N THR A 68 -0.29 13.98 1.80
CA THR A 68 -0.50 12.75 1.02
C THR A 68 0.51 12.62 -0.13
N LEU A 69 0.77 13.72 -0.83
CA LEU A 69 1.78 13.73 -1.91
C LEU A 69 3.19 13.40 -1.41
N SER A 70 3.54 13.81 -0.19
CA SER A 70 4.88 13.60 0.37
C SER A 70 5.15 12.17 0.82
N ILE A 71 4.11 11.39 1.19
CA ILE A 71 4.26 10.03 1.72
C ILE A 71 3.83 8.94 0.73
N THR A 72 3.29 9.33 -0.45
CA THR A 72 2.81 8.39 -1.47
C THR A 72 3.49 8.62 -2.82
N THR A 73 3.31 7.68 -3.74
CA THR A 73 3.81 7.80 -5.12
C THR A 73 3.08 8.87 -5.93
N LEU A 74 1.90 9.33 -5.49
CA LEU A 74 1.09 10.31 -6.22
C LEU A 74 1.78 11.67 -6.42
N GLY A 75 2.75 12.00 -5.56
CA GLY A 75 3.58 13.19 -5.72
C GLY A 75 4.55 13.14 -6.92
N GLN A 76 4.88 11.94 -7.40
CA GLN A 76 5.86 11.71 -8.46
C GLN A 76 5.22 11.48 -9.83
N TYR A 77 3.91 11.21 -9.88
CA TYR A 77 3.21 10.93 -11.13
C TYR A 77 3.02 12.18 -11.98
N GLY A 78 3.11 11.96 -13.28
CA GLY A 78 2.83 12.90 -14.35
C GLY A 78 1.53 12.56 -15.10
N GLU A 79 1.19 13.41 -16.06
CA GLU A 79 0.11 13.11 -17.01
C GLU A 79 0.46 11.89 -17.86
N SER A 80 -0.51 11.07 -18.18
CA SER A 80 -0.43 9.77 -18.86
C SER A 80 0.07 8.61 -18.00
N ASP A 81 0.49 8.82 -16.75
CA ASP A 81 0.80 7.73 -15.86
C ASP A 81 -0.44 6.89 -15.53
N LYS A 82 -0.22 5.60 -15.33
CA LYS A 82 -1.27 4.62 -15.01
C LYS A 82 -1.29 4.34 -13.51
N VAL A 83 -2.48 4.17 -12.99
CA VAL A 83 -2.73 3.88 -11.57
C VAL A 83 -3.79 2.79 -11.41
N ASN A 84 -3.65 1.97 -10.38
CA ASN A 84 -4.70 1.04 -9.95
C ASN A 84 -5.86 1.82 -9.36
N VAL A 85 -7.10 1.38 -9.62
CA VAL A 85 -8.27 1.99 -9.02
C VAL A 85 -9.22 0.95 -8.44
N GLU A 86 -9.80 1.30 -7.27
CA GLU A 86 -10.85 0.54 -6.60
C GLU A 86 -11.85 1.52 -5.98
N ARG A 87 -13.16 1.26 -6.15
CA ARG A 87 -14.22 2.01 -5.46
C ARG A 87 -14.37 1.54 -4.02
N ALA A 88 -14.77 2.45 -3.14
CA ALA A 88 -15.10 2.06 -1.78
C ALA A 88 -16.13 0.93 -1.74
N ALA A 89 -15.89 -0.06 -0.89
CA ALA A 89 -16.76 -1.21 -0.72
C ALA A 89 -18.13 -0.79 -0.21
N LYS A 90 -19.18 -1.34 -0.81
CA LYS A 90 -20.57 -1.20 -0.31
C LYS A 90 -20.80 -2.20 0.82
N GLN A 91 -21.73 -1.88 1.72
CA GLN A 91 -22.11 -2.82 2.79
C GLN A 91 -22.65 -4.13 2.19
N GLY A 92 -22.16 -5.27 2.70
CA GLY A 92 -22.61 -6.60 2.28
C GLY A 92 -21.93 -7.16 1.03
N VAL A 93 -20.90 -6.49 0.48
CA VAL A 93 -20.09 -7.08 -0.60
C VAL A 93 -19.14 -8.15 -0.06
N GLU A 94 -18.79 -9.09 -0.93
CA GLU A 94 -17.74 -10.08 -0.64
C GLU A 94 -16.37 -9.39 -0.60
N ILE A 95 -15.57 -9.70 0.42
CA ILE A 95 -14.20 -9.20 0.58
C ILE A 95 -13.26 -10.31 0.09
N GLY A 96 -12.86 -10.25 -1.19
CA GLY A 96 -11.96 -11.24 -1.80
C GLY A 96 -10.48 -11.07 -1.42
N GLY A 97 -10.09 -9.90 -0.87
CA GLY A 97 -8.76 -9.59 -0.36
C GLY A 97 -8.73 -9.48 1.17
N HIS A 98 -8.35 -8.30 1.68
CA HIS A 98 -8.46 -7.96 3.10
C HIS A 98 -8.94 -6.51 3.26
N PRO A 99 -9.50 -6.12 4.41
CA PRO A 99 -9.97 -4.76 4.63
C PRO A 99 -8.82 -3.75 4.57
N LEU A 100 -8.97 -2.73 3.70
CA LEU A 100 -8.02 -1.64 3.54
C LEU A 100 -8.68 -0.31 3.88
N SER A 101 -7.90 0.59 4.48
CA SER A 101 -8.32 1.96 4.76
C SER A 101 -8.06 2.89 3.58
N GLY A 102 -7.06 2.58 2.76
CA GLY A 102 -6.50 3.47 1.75
C GLY A 102 -5.55 4.50 2.35
N HIS A 103 -5.01 4.22 3.53
CA HIS A 103 -4.04 5.08 4.22
C HIS A 103 -2.67 4.44 4.14
N ILE A 104 -1.85 4.96 3.25
CA ILE A 104 -0.51 4.46 2.99
C ILE A 104 0.39 4.70 4.20
N ASP A 105 1.06 3.65 4.66
CA ASP A 105 2.00 3.73 5.77
C ASP A 105 3.38 4.23 5.30
N PHE A 106 3.86 3.77 4.14
CA PHE A 106 5.13 4.18 3.56
C PHE A 106 5.20 3.84 2.07
N THR A 107 6.19 4.39 1.38
CA THR A 107 6.57 3.92 0.04
C THR A 107 7.78 3.01 0.12
N ALA A 108 7.79 1.95 -0.69
CA ALA A 108 8.85 0.97 -0.78
C ALA A 108 9.40 0.86 -2.19
N ARG A 109 10.68 0.54 -2.31
CA ARG A 109 11.34 0.36 -3.60
C ARG A 109 11.18 -1.07 -4.09
N LEU A 110 10.74 -1.23 -5.34
CA LEU A 110 10.78 -2.51 -6.04
C LEU A 110 12.25 -2.88 -6.31
N GLN A 111 12.77 -3.83 -5.55
CA GLN A 111 14.20 -4.18 -5.56
C GLN A 111 14.55 -5.13 -6.69
N GLN A 112 13.67 -6.11 -6.96
CA GLN A 112 13.90 -7.13 -7.97
C GLN A 112 12.60 -7.65 -8.55
N ILE A 113 12.62 -7.96 -9.84
CA ILE A 113 11.55 -8.65 -10.56
C ILE A 113 12.11 -9.97 -11.08
N ARG A 114 11.41 -11.08 -10.79
CA ARG A 114 11.78 -12.41 -11.30
C ARG A 114 10.58 -13.06 -11.99
N LEU A 115 10.83 -13.62 -13.17
CA LEU A 115 9.88 -14.45 -13.89
C LEU A 115 10.22 -15.91 -13.62
N LEU A 116 9.34 -16.63 -12.95
CA LEU A 116 9.51 -18.07 -12.63
C LEU A 116 8.34 -18.84 -13.24
N GLU A 117 8.58 -19.52 -14.35
CA GLU A 117 7.55 -20.23 -15.11
C GLU A 117 6.35 -19.32 -15.44
N ASN A 118 5.21 -19.54 -14.77
CA ASN A 118 3.99 -18.72 -14.91
C ASN A 118 3.79 -17.73 -13.75
N ASN A 119 4.79 -17.56 -12.88
CA ASN A 119 4.71 -16.67 -11.74
C ASN A 119 5.58 -15.43 -11.93
N TYR A 120 5.08 -14.30 -11.46
CA TYR A 120 5.79 -13.03 -11.46
C TYR A 120 6.08 -12.67 -10.00
N VAL A 121 7.36 -12.64 -9.65
CA VAL A 121 7.79 -12.42 -8.26
C VAL A 121 8.33 -11.02 -8.13
N LEU A 122 7.80 -10.27 -7.17
CA LEU A 122 8.28 -8.95 -6.79
C LEU A 122 8.97 -9.04 -5.44
N ARG A 123 10.24 -8.62 -5.36
CA ARG A 123 10.95 -8.37 -4.11
C ARG A 123 10.93 -6.89 -3.81
N ILE A 124 10.51 -6.54 -2.60
CA ILE A 124 10.28 -5.17 -2.17
C ILE A 124 11.16 -4.88 -0.96
N ALA A 125 12.01 -3.84 -1.07
CA ALA A 125 12.82 -3.35 0.03
C ALA A 125 11.96 -2.57 1.03
N VAL A 126 12.12 -2.85 2.31
CA VAL A 126 11.31 -2.25 3.39
C VAL A 126 12.19 -1.43 4.32
N PRO A 127 11.84 -0.20 4.68
CA PRO A 127 12.54 0.52 5.73
C PRO A 127 12.49 -0.26 7.06
N GLU A 128 13.62 -0.35 7.76
CA GLU A 128 13.83 -1.20 8.95
C GLU A 128 12.69 -1.12 9.97
N GLN A 129 12.21 0.09 10.24
CA GLN A 129 11.14 0.35 11.21
C GLN A 129 9.81 -0.35 10.88
N TRP A 130 9.57 -0.70 9.61
CA TRP A 130 8.33 -1.34 9.14
C TRP A 130 8.43 -2.87 9.08
N MET A 131 9.66 -3.43 9.12
CA MET A 131 9.85 -4.88 9.06
C MET A 131 9.18 -5.66 10.20
N GLN A 132 8.94 -5.02 11.32
CA GLN A 132 8.26 -5.65 12.46
C GLN A 132 6.80 -6.04 12.17
N TYR A 133 6.17 -5.43 11.17
CA TYR A 133 4.78 -5.73 10.75
C TYR A 133 4.70 -6.66 9.55
N ILE A 134 5.84 -7.10 9.00
CA ILE A 134 5.92 -7.92 7.81
C ILE A 134 6.13 -9.38 8.20
N PHE A 135 5.15 -10.23 7.89
CA PHE A 135 5.15 -11.65 8.25
C PHE A 135 4.86 -12.51 7.03
N ALA A 136 5.63 -13.57 6.82
CA ALA A 136 5.33 -14.55 5.78
C ALA A 136 3.91 -15.13 5.98
N LYS A 137 3.17 -15.27 4.89
CA LYS A 137 1.75 -15.65 4.82
C LYS A 137 0.76 -14.61 5.38
N GLY A 138 1.23 -13.45 5.84
CA GLY A 138 0.39 -12.31 6.17
C GLY A 138 -0.11 -11.58 4.93
N TYR A 139 -1.08 -10.69 5.12
CA TYR A 139 -1.55 -9.79 4.08
C TYR A 139 -0.74 -8.48 4.06
N ILE A 140 -0.63 -7.92 2.87
CA ILE A 140 -0.10 -6.58 2.64
C ILE A 140 -0.81 -5.97 1.43
N ALA A 141 -1.03 -4.67 1.43
CA ALA A 141 -1.49 -3.99 0.23
C ALA A 141 -0.33 -3.26 -0.46
N ILE A 142 -0.19 -3.49 -1.76
CA ILE A 142 0.80 -2.84 -2.61
C ILE A 142 0.04 -2.13 -3.73
N ASN A 143 0.19 -0.81 -3.84
CA ASN A 143 -0.59 0.03 -4.76
C ASN A 143 -2.08 -0.35 -4.77
N GLY A 144 -2.65 -0.59 -3.57
CA GLY A 144 -4.04 -0.95 -3.36
C GLY A 144 -4.42 -2.39 -3.63
N ALA A 145 -3.52 -3.23 -4.14
CA ALA A 145 -3.78 -4.65 -4.34
C ALA A 145 -3.46 -5.45 -3.07
N SER A 146 -4.45 -6.20 -2.56
CA SER A 146 -4.27 -7.15 -1.46
C SER A 146 -3.45 -8.34 -1.93
N LEU A 147 -2.29 -8.55 -1.32
CA LEU A 147 -1.37 -9.61 -1.68
C LEU A 147 -0.95 -10.41 -0.44
N THR A 148 -0.60 -11.68 -0.66
CA THR A 148 -0.01 -12.52 0.37
C THR A 148 1.52 -12.40 0.33
N ILE A 149 2.13 -12.16 1.47
CA ILE A 149 3.57 -12.18 1.63
C ILE A 149 4.05 -13.63 1.54
N ALA A 150 4.79 -13.95 0.48
CA ALA A 150 5.32 -15.30 0.29
C ALA A 150 6.52 -15.56 1.19
N GLU A 151 7.42 -14.60 1.28
CA GLU A 151 8.67 -14.68 2.05
C GLU A 151 8.98 -13.29 2.66
N ALA A 152 9.61 -13.29 3.84
CA ALA A 152 10.04 -12.07 4.53
C ALA A 152 11.40 -12.29 5.20
N HIS A 153 12.38 -11.42 4.88
CA HIS A 153 13.73 -11.44 5.42
C HIS A 153 13.99 -10.20 6.26
N ARG A 154 13.94 -10.36 7.58
CA ARG A 154 14.04 -9.24 8.53
C ARG A 154 15.43 -8.62 8.55
N GLU A 155 16.49 -9.43 8.48
CA GLU A 155 17.88 -8.95 8.54
C GLU A 155 18.28 -8.20 7.27
N GLU A 156 17.74 -8.60 6.13
CA GLU A 156 18.00 -8.00 4.82
C GLU A 156 16.96 -6.94 4.44
N HIS A 157 15.95 -6.73 5.26
CA HIS A 157 14.89 -5.72 5.09
C HIS A 157 14.14 -5.81 3.77
N TRP A 158 13.65 -7.01 3.40
CA TRP A 158 12.81 -7.19 2.23
C TRP A 158 11.73 -8.25 2.42
N PHE A 159 10.71 -8.22 1.58
CA PHE A 159 9.74 -9.29 1.41
C PHE A 159 9.45 -9.57 -0.06
N GLU A 160 8.84 -10.72 -0.34
CA GLU A 160 8.41 -11.12 -1.67
C GLU A 160 6.91 -11.40 -1.72
N VAL A 161 6.32 -11.02 -2.85
CA VAL A 161 4.96 -11.40 -3.25
C VAL A 161 5.00 -12.08 -4.61
N TRP A 162 4.12 -13.04 -4.82
CA TRP A 162 4.01 -13.78 -6.06
C TRP A 162 2.69 -13.41 -6.72
N LEU A 163 2.76 -12.94 -7.95
CA LEU A 163 1.60 -12.47 -8.71
C LEU A 163 1.21 -13.52 -9.73
N ILE A 164 -0.08 -13.85 -9.75
CA ILE A 164 -0.69 -14.68 -10.79
C ILE A 164 -1.00 -13.85 -12.03
N PRO A 165 -1.17 -14.46 -13.22
CA PRO A 165 -1.45 -13.73 -14.46
C PRO A 165 -2.64 -12.78 -14.36
N GLU A 166 -3.69 -13.12 -13.63
CA GLU A 166 -4.86 -12.27 -13.44
C GLU A 166 -4.52 -10.97 -12.69
N THR A 167 -3.70 -11.06 -11.64
CA THR A 167 -3.23 -9.87 -10.91
C THR A 167 -2.44 -8.93 -11.83
N LEU A 168 -1.55 -9.48 -12.67
CA LEU A 168 -0.81 -8.68 -13.64
C LEU A 168 -1.71 -8.01 -14.67
N ARG A 169 -2.76 -8.72 -15.13
CA ARG A 169 -3.72 -8.20 -16.11
C ARG A 169 -4.55 -7.04 -15.57
N MET A 170 -4.89 -7.09 -14.27
CA MET A 170 -5.80 -6.14 -13.63
C MET A 170 -5.10 -4.97 -12.96
N THR A 171 -3.76 -4.97 -12.91
CA THR A 171 -3.00 -3.98 -12.16
C THR A 171 -1.86 -3.39 -12.99
N VAL A 172 -1.25 -2.31 -12.47
CA VAL A 172 -0.07 -1.65 -13.06
C VAL A 172 1.24 -2.42 -12.86
N PHE A 173 1.23 -3.60 -12.21
CA PHE A 173 2.50 -4.28 -11.87
C PHE A 173 3.29 -4.74 -13.08
N ALA A 174 2.63 -5.09 -14.19
CA ALA A 174 3.31 -5.46 -15.43
C ALA A 174 4.13 -4.31 -16.05
N ASP A 175 3.75 -3.06 -15.79
CA ASP A 175 4.43 -1.86 -16.29
C ASP A 175 5.54 -1.37 -15.35
N LYS A 176 5.64 -1.92 -14.12
CA LYS A 176 6.63 -1.53 -13.11
C LYS A 176 8.02 -2.11 -13.42
N LYS A 177 9.05 -1.35 -12.99
CA LYS A 177 10.47 -1.70 -13.17
C LYS A 177 11.19 -1.71 -11.83
N GLU A 178 12.32 -2.42 -11.79
CA GLU A 178 13.22 -2.33 -10.63
C GLU A 178 13.65 -0.88 -10.39
N GLY A 179 13.59 -0.47 -9.15
CA GLY A 179 13.81 0.92 -8.73
C GLY A 179 12.55 1.75 -8.55
N ASP A 180 11.40 1.36 -9.11
CA ASP A 180 10.14 2.07 -8.92
C ASP A 180 9.69 2.05 -7.46
N LEU A 181 8.99 3.11 -7.05
CA LEU A 181 8.34 3.18 -5.75
C LEU A 181 6.92 2.62 -5.82
N LEU A 182 6.53 1.96 -4.74
CA LEU A 182 5.22 1.36 -4.54
C LEU A 182 4.64 1.87 -3.23
N ASN A 183 3.35 2.18 -3.21
CA ASN A 183 2.61 2.51 -1.99
C ASN A 183 2.36 1.24 -1.18
N ILE A 184 2.66 1.26 0.10
CA ILE A 184 2.46 0.14 1.01
C ILE A 184 1.49 0.52 2.12
N GLU A 185 0.44 -0.29 2.28
CA GLU A 185 -0.44 -0.26 3.44
C GLU A 185 -0.32 -1.59 4.19
N ILE A 186 0.04 -1.51 5.47
CA ILE A 186 0.12 -2.66 6.37
C ILE A 186 -1.28 -3.02 6.84
N GLU A 187 -1.55 -4.30 6.93
CA GLU A 187 -2.81 -4.80 7.49
C GLU A 187 -2.99 -4.26 8.91
N ARG A 188 -4.06 -3.50 9.15
CA ARG A 188 -4.24 -2.67 10.34
C ARG A 188 -4.32 -3.47 11.64
N SER A 189 -4.91 -4.65 11.61
CA SER A 189 -4.98 -5.50 12.82
C SER A 189 -3.62 -6.03 13.22
N THR A 190 -2.76 -6.37 12.26
CA THR A 190 -1.36 -6.75 12.48
C THR A 190 -0.59 -5.61 13.14
N GLN A 191 -0.74 -4.37 12.63
CA GLN A 191 -0.06 -3.21 13.18
C GLN A 191 -0.50 -2.93 14.62
N VAL A 192 -1.81 -2.90 14.88
CA VAL A 192 -2.35 -2.68 16.23
C VAL A 192 -1.88 -3.76 17.20
N MET A 193 -1.88 -5.03 16.77
CA MET A 193 -1.43 -6.14 17.62
C MET A 193 0.05 -6.01 17.99
N VAL A 194 0.93 -5.79 17.01
CA VAL A 194 2.38 -5.64 17.23
C VAL A 194 2.66 -4.48 18.15
N ASP A 195 2.05 -3.31 17.90
CA ASP A 195 2.26 -2.12 18.73
C ASP A 195 1.75 -2.31 20.16
N THR A 196 0.56 -2.93 20.32
CA THR A 196 0.01 -3.21 21.64
C THR A 196 0.90 -4.15 22.45
N VAL A 197 1.40 -5.22 21.83
CA VAL A 197 2.31 -6.16 22.49
C VAL A 197 3.61 -5.46 22.89
N ARG A 198 4.17 -4.65 21.99
CA ARG A 198 5.38 -3.88 22.29
C ARG A 198 5.18 -2.94 23.48
N MET A 199 4.13 -2.13 23.44
CA MET A 199 3.81 -1.21 24.54
C MET A 199 3.64 -1.94 25.88
N MET A 200 2.95 -3.09 25.88
CA MET A 200 2.79 -3.91 27.08
C MET A 200 4.14 -4.44 27.60
N LEU A 201 5.02 -4.91 26.72
CA LEU A 201 6.36 -5.41 27.10
C LEU A 201 7.22 -4.27 27.65
N GLU A 202 7.22 -3.11 27.01
CA GLU A 202 7.96 -1.93 27.50
C GLU A 202 7.43 -1.49 28.87
N GLU A 203 6.13 -1.43 29.08
CA GLU A 203 5.54 -1.08 30.38
C GLU A 203 5.88 -2.08 31.50
N LYS A 204 5.81 -3.38 31.21
CA LYS A 204 5.99 -4.44 32.22
C LYS A 204 7.45 -4.82 32.45
N LEU A 205 8.26 -4.84 31.39
CA LEU A 205 9.66 -5.30 31.46
C LEU A 205 10.66 -4.15 31.49
N GLY A 206 10.30 -2.98 30.96
CA GLY A 206 11.19 -1.81 30.93
C GLY A 206 11.85 -1.49 32.27
N PRO A 207 11.11 -1.48 33.41
CA PRO A 207 11.71 -1.26 34.73
C PRO A 207 12.78 -2.30 35.15
N PHE A 208 12.73 -3.51 34.57
CA PHE A 208 13.66 -4.60 34.89
C PHE A 208 14.85 -4.72 33.92
N MET A 209 14.80 -4.00 32.76
CA MET A 209 15.85 -4.09 31.73
C MET A 209 17.24 -3.83 32.24
N PRO A 210 17.53 -2.80 33.07
CA PRO A 210 18.89 -2.56 33.59
C PRO A 210 19.43 -3.73 34.42
N ALA A 211 18.57 -4.40 35.18
CA ALA A 211 18.98 -5.58 35.97
C ALA A 211 19.26 -6.80 35.08
N LEU A 212 18.45 -7.01 34.04
CA LEU A 212 18.67 -8.08 33.07
C LEU A 212 19.95 -7.89 32.27
N GLU A 213 20.25 -6.68 31.83
CA GLU A 213 21.49 -6.33 31.12
C GLU A 213 22.74 -6.57 32.00
N ALA A 214 22.68 -6.20 33.27
CA ALA A 214 23.76 -6.48 34.20
C ALA A 214 24.03 -7.98 34.39
N ILE A 215 22.98 -8.82 34.45
CA ILE A 215 23.10 -10.28 34.55
C ILE A 215 23.69 -10.87 33.25
N MET A 216 23.28 -10.39 32.10
CA MET A 216 23.79 -10.86 30.80
C MET A 216 25.25 -10.51 30.61
N ALA A 217 25.68 -9.29 30.98
CA ALA A 217 27.07 -8.87 30.90
C ALA A 217 28.00 -9.72 31.78
N GLN A 218 27.55 -10.16 32.97
CA GLN A 218 28.31 -11.08 33.82
C GLN A 218 28.50 -12.49 33.24
N LYS A 219 27.54 -12.97 32.39
CA LYS A 219 27.64 -14.29 31.74
C LYS A 219 28.55 -14.30 30.51
N THR A 220 28.78 -13.16 29.87
CA THR A 220 29.66 -13.05 28.69
C THR A 220 31.14 -12.90 29.08
N SER A 221 31.46 -12.71 30.36
CA SER A 221 32.81 -12.59 30.90
C SER A 221 33.33 -13.89 31.55
N LEU A 222 32.66 -15.01 31.39
CA LEU A 222 33.06 -16.36 31.76
C LEU A 222 33.26 -17.23 30.51
#